data_294413c38739c74ee13587d7a4326b78
#
_entry.id   294413c38739c74ee13587d7a4326b78
#
_cell.length_a   1.000
_cell.length_b   1.000
_cell.length_c   1.000
_cell.angle_alpha   90.00
_cell.angle_beta   90.00
_cell.angle_gamma   90.00
#
_symmetry.space_group_name_H-M   'P 1'
#
loop_
_entity.id
_entity.type
_entity.pdbx_description
1 polymer ?
#
loop_
_entity_poly.entity_id
_entity_poly.type
_entity_poly.pdbx_seq_one_letter_code
_entity_poly.pdbx_strand_id
1 'polypeptide(L)'
;SAPARYSGLAMPAAAEYALPVERHDAIATRLAQLPSGARVLVIGAGLTGLEVATEIAERYPHLAVAMVTGSKVGQDLAPAGQRYLRNALRKLGVEVHEQTRLARLEDGMAIAANGATLPFDLSIMSAGFAVSKLAREAGLAVNGRGQVLVDPYLRSVSQPAIYAAGDAATMEEGCPVTLRMACATALPMSAHAAENVARTVRGIAEEPFRFGYFVRCISLGRRAALVQFVDAADRPRRWVLTGRVGMWVKENILRWVMSSLHGEKRRATYMWPRLQSAAAPLRETQTGGLQ
;
A
#
# COMPACT_ATOMS: atom_id res chain seq x y z
N SER A 1 -6.99 0.09 -15.92
CA SER A 1 -7.14 0.79 -14.64
C SER A 1 -6.30 2.05 -14.70
N ALA A 2 -6.89 3.21 -14.41
CA ALA A 2 -6.13 4.44 -14.28
C ALA A 2 -5.21 4.29 -13.05
N PRO A 3 -3.93 4.73 -13.15
CA PRO A 3 -3.03 4.66 -12.00
C PRO A 3 -3.59 5.46 -10.83
N ALA A 4 -3.37 4.96 -9.62
CA ALA A 4 -3.72 5.68 -8.42
C ALA A 4 -3.04 7.07 -8.46
N ARG A 5 -3.83 8.12 -8.32
CA ARG A 5 -3.31 9.50 -8.26
C ARG A 5 -3.14 9.89 -6.81
N TYR A 6 -2.04 10.55 -6.49
CA TYR A 6 -1.87 11.16 -5.18
C TYR A 6 -2.91 12.26 -4.97
N SER A 7 -3.84 12.04 -4.06
CA SER A 7 -4.81 13.06 -3.66
C SER A 7 -4.93 13.20 -2.15
N GLY A 8 -4.17 12.41 -1.39
CA GLY A 8 -4.31 12.35 0.06
C GLY A 8 -3.65 13.49 0.83
N LEU A 9 -2.77 14.24 0.20
CA LEU A 9 -2.20 15.45 0.78
C LEU A 9 -2.67 16.61 -0.08
N ALA A 10 -3.60 17.40 0.43
CA ALA A 10 -3.88 18.75 -0.04
C ALA A 10 -2.65 19.64 0.30
N MET A 11 -1.46 19.21 -0.16
CA MET A 11 -0.23 19.94 0.05
C MET A 11 -0.08 20.90 -1.12
N PRO A 12 -0.09 22.20 -0.87
CA PRO A 12 0.14 23.20 -1.90
C PRO A 12 1.43 22.92 -2.69
N ALA A 13 1.36 23.07 -3.99
CA ALA A 13 2.46 22.91 -4.94
C ALA A 13 3.11 21.50 -5.01
N ALA A 14 2.53 20.47 -4.36
CA ALA A 14 3.08 19.12 -4.44
C ALA A 14 3.12 18.58 -5.89
N ALA A 15 2.12 18.90 -6.70
CA ALA A 15 2.05 18.46 -8.09
C ALA A 15 3.11 19.18 -8.99
N GLU A 16 3.59 20.34 -8.57
CA GLU A 16 4.57 21.14 -9.29
C GLU A 16 6.01 20.70 -8.96
N TYR A 17 6.29 20.48 -7.69
CA TYR A 17 7.65 20.27 -7.19
C TYR A 17 7.96 18.83 -6.81
N ALA A 18 7.00 17.91 -6.81
CA ALA A 18 7.25 16.50 -6.50
C ALA A 18 6.83 15.57 -7.65
N LEU A 19 7.72 14.66 -8.03
CA LEU A 19 7.37 13.59 -8.95
C LEU A 19 6.62 12.48 -8.20
N PRO A 20 5.41 12.10 -8.62
CA PRO A 20 4.74 10.96 -8.04
C PRO A 20 5.50 9.67 -8.39
N VAL A 21 5.56 8.73 -7.45
CA VAL A 21 6.37 7.50 -7.58
C VAL A 21 5.99 6.66 -8.81
N GLU A 22 4.77 6.78 -9.32
CA GLU A 22 4.31 6.10 -10.54
C GLU A 22 5.04 6.58 -11.81
N ARG A 23 5.63 7.76 -11.78
CA ARG A 23 6.43 8.29 -12.88
C ARG A 23 7.88 7.78 -12.80
N HIS A 24 8.02 6.47 -12.59
CA HIS A 24 9.32 5.82 -12.38
C HIS A 24 10.35 6.10 -13.48
N ASP A 25 9.94 6.18 -14.76
CA ASP A 25 10.85 6.50 -15.87
C ASP A 25 11.39 7.93 -15.77
N ALA A 26 10.51 8.90 -15.45
CA ALA A 26 10.91 10.29 -15.26
C ALA A 26 11.82 10.43 -14.04
N ILE A 27 11.53 9.72 -12.94
CA ILE A 27 12.37 9.67 -11.75
C ILE A 27 13.75 9.11 -12.10
N ALA A 28 13.81 7.97 -12.80
CA ALA A 28 15.08 7.35 -13.19
C ALA A 28 15.93 8.27 -14.08
N THR A 29 15.31 8.94 -15.05
CA THR A 29 15.97 9.91 -15.91
C THR A 29 16.54 11.08 -15.12
N ARG A 30 15.77 11.64 -14.19
CA ARG A 30 16.20 12.76 -13.35
C ARG A 30 17.35 12.34 -12.40
N LEU A 31 17.22 11.18 -11.74
CA LEU A 31 18.26 10.66 -10.85
C LEU A 31 19.61 10.47 -11.56
N ALA A 32 19.61 10.00 -12.81
CA ALA A 32 20.81 9.80 -13.61
C ALA A 32 21.52 11.12 -14.00
N GLN A 33 20.81 12.24 -13.96
CA GLN A 33 21.32 13.57 -14.32
C GLN A 33 21.78 14.39 -13.11
N LEU A 34 21.48 13.95 -11.89
CA LEU A 34 21.84 14.69 -10.68
C LEU A 34 23.35 14.64 -10.42
N PRO A 35 23.96 15.77 -10.05
CA PRO A 35 25.37 15.80 -9.68
C PRO A 35 25.62 15.11 -8.34
N SER A 36 26.89 14.79 -8.08
CA SER A 36 27.29 14.22 -6.79
C SER A 36 26.96 15.17 -5.64
N GLY A 37 26.41 14.60 -4.56
CA GLY A 37 25.95 15.37 -3.40
C GLY A 37 24.55 15.96 -3.53
N ALA A 38 23.89 15.82 -4.69
CA ALA A 38 22.52 16.29 -4.85
C ALA A 38 21.56 15.56 -3.89
N ARG A 39 20.56 16.29 -3.42
CA ARG A 39 19.63 15.87 -2.37
C ARG A 39 18.33 15.35 -2.97
N VAL A 40 18.01 14.10 -2.66
CA VAL A 40 16.74 13.47 -3.04
C VAL A 40 15.87 13.33 -1.81
N LEU A 41 14.68 13.96 -1.83
CA LEU A 41 13.72 13.90 -0.74
C LEU A 41 12.56 12.97 -1.10
N VAL A 42 12.40 11.87 -0.37
CA VAL A 42 11.25 10.96 -0.49
C VAL A 42 10.19 11.36 0.53
N ILE A 43 9.03 11.78 0.06
CA ILE A 43 7.92 12.25 0.88
C ILE A 43 6.98 11.08 1.16
N GLY A 44 6.95 10.62 2.41
CA GLY A 44 6.22 9.45 2.87
C GLY A 44 7.12 8.25 3.16
N ALA A 45 6.93 7.66 4.35
CA ALA A 45 7.67 6.47 4.81
C ALA A 45 6.76 5.25 4.97
N GLY A 46 5.75 5.12 4.13
CA GLY A 46 5.04 3.86 3.91
C GLY A 46 5.94 2.83 3.21
N LEU A 47 5.39 1.64 2.93
CA LEU A 47 6.17 0.54 2.31
C LEU A 47 6.84 1.00 1.01
N THR A 48 6.12 1.68 0.13
CA THR A 48 6.63 2.21 -1.15
C THR A 48 7.75 3.22 -0.94
N GLY A 49 7.58 4.19 -0.02
CA GLY A 49 8.60 5.20 0.24
C GLY A 49 9.90 4.59 0.78
N LEU A 50 9.80 3.60 1.66
CA LEU A 50 10.95 2.85 2.17
C LEU A 50 11.69 2.12 1.04
N GLU A 51 10.96 1.45 0.15
CA GLU A 51 11.54 0.74 -0.99
C GLU A 51 12.22 1.70 -1.96
N VAL A 52 11.57 2.82 -2.31
CA VAL A 52 12.12 3.84 -3.21
C VAL A 52 13.37 4.48 -2.62
N ALA A 53 13.33 4.93 -1.36
CA ALA A 53 14.49 5.58 -0.74
C ALA A 53 15.69 4.64 -0.64
N THR A 54 15.48 3.38 -0.27
CA THR A 54 16.56 2.40 -0.14
C THR A 54 17.11 1.94 -1.48
N GLU A 55 16.27 1.82 -2.52
CA GLU A 55 16.71 1.53 -3.89
C GLU A 55 17.56 2.68 -4.44
N ILE A 56 17.13 3.93 -4.25
CA ILE A 56 17.90 5.11 -4.70
C ILE A 56 19.24 5.18 -3.99
N ALA A 57 19.25 5.04 -2.67
CA ALA A 57 20.49 5.11 -1.88
C ALA A 57 21.49 4.01 -2.25
N GLU A 58 21.01 2.78 -2.56
CA GLU A 58 21.90 1.69 -3.00
C GLU A 58 22.40 1.88 -4.43
N ARG A 59 21.54 2.36 -5.34
CA ARG A 59 21.85 2.49 -6.76
C ARG A 59 22.68 3.74 -7.09
N TYR A 60 22.47 4.81 -6.35
CA TYR A 60 23.09 6.11 -6.56
C TYR A 60 23.81 6.58 -5.29
N PRO A 61 24.90 5.91 -4.88
CA PRO A 61 25.58 6.20 -3.60
C PRO A 61 26.24 7.58 -3.53
N HIS A 62 26.29 8.30 -4.64
CA HIS A 62 26.77 9.67 -4.74
C HIS A 62 25.70 10.71 -4.40
N LEU A 63 24.42 10.31 -4.24
CA LEU A 63 23.31 11.19 -3.88
C LEU A 63 23.04 11.15 -2.38
N ALA A 64 22.62 12.28 -1.82
CA ALA A 64 22.15 12.38 -0.45
C ALA A 64 20.64 12.09 -0.40
N VAL A 65 20.24 10.95 0.16
CA VAL A 65 18.83 10.54 0.21
C VAL A 65 18.25 10.82 1.58
N ALA A 66 17.16 11.57 1.62
CA ALA A 66 16.37 11.83 2.82
C ALA A 66 14.92 11.36 2.67
N MET A 67 14.30 10.98 3.78
CA MET A 67 12.88 10.68 3.88
C MET A 67 12.20 11.58 4.88
N VAL A 68 10.97 12.01 4.59
CA VAL A 68 10.15 12.78 5.53
C VAL A 68 8.78 12.13 5.72
N THR A 69 8.32 12.04 6.97
CA THR A 69 7.04 11.44 7.31
C THR A 69 6.41 12.05 8.56
N GLY A 70 5.09 12.18 8.57
CA GLY A 70 4.32 12.62 9.74
C GLY A 70 4.20 11.58 10.86
N SER A 71 4.62 10.33 10.62
CA SER A 71 4.56 9.22 11.58
C SER A 71 5.95 8.71 11.94
N LYS A 72 6.01 7.70 12.83
CA LYS A 72 7.26 6.95 13.08
C LYS A 72 7.47 5.90 11.99
N VAL A 73 8.70 5.76 11.52
CA VAL A 73 9.05 4.76 10.51
C VAL A 73 8.95 3.34 11.08
N GLY A 74 8.21 2.49 10.38
CA GLY A 74 8.03 1.10 10.76
C GLY A 74 7.22 0.89 12.05
N GLN A 75 6.39 1.85 12.45
CA GLN A 75 5.56 1.73 13.66
C GLN A 75 4.66 0.49 13.67
N ASP A 76 4.27 0.01 12.47
CA ASP A 76 3.42 -1.17 12.27
C ASP A 76 4.22 -2.49 12.18
N LEU A 77 5.50 -2.47 12.54
CA LEU A 77 6.38 -3.63 12.58
C LEU A 77 6.62 -4.07 14.02
N ALA A 78 6.92 -5.35 14.20
CA ALA A 78 7.42 -5.85 15.50
C ALA A 78 8.76 -5.17 15.88
N PRO A 79 9.12 -5.10 17.18
CA PRO A 79 10.36 -4.43 17.62
C PRO A 79 11.63 -4.89 16.89
N ALA A 80 11.72 -6.20 16.58
CA ALA A 80 12.85 -6.73 15.82
C ALA A 80 12.89 -6.19 14.38
N GLY A 81 11.72 -6.10 13.72
CA GLY A 81 11.57 -5.51 12.38
C GLY A 81 11.93 -4.03 12.38
N GLN A 82 11.45 -3.27 13.37
CA GLN A 82 11.79 -1.84 13.51
C GLN A 82 13.31 -1.62 13.66
N ARG A 83 13.96 -2.39 14.54
CA ARG A 83 15.43 -2.29 14.72
C ARG A 83 16.16 -2.61 13.44
N TYR A 84 15.75 -3.67 12.74
CA TYR A 84 16.37 -4.05 11.46
C TYR A 84 16.20 -2.96 10.40
N LEU A 85 14.98 -2.43 10.24
CA LEU A 85 14.68 -1.35 9.31
C LEU A 85 15.53 -0.11 9.57
N ARG A 86 15.59 0.38 10.82
CA ARG A 86 16.41 1.54 11.19
C ARG A 86 17.90 1.32 10.91
N ASN A 87 18.39 0.11 11.18
CA ASN A 87 19.78 -0.24 10.89
C ASN A 87 20.06 -0.28 9.39
N ALA A 88 19.13 -0.77 8.57
CA ALA A 88 19.26 -0.80 7.12
C ALA A 88 19.28 0.61 6.53
N LEU A 89 18.35 1.48 6.94
CA LEU A 89 18.31 2.89 6.52
C LEU A 89 19.62 3.60 6.86
N ARG A 90 20.14 3.42 8.09
CA ARG A 90 21.41 4.01 8.52
C ARG A 90 22.59 3.49 7.70
N LYS A 91 22.66 2.18 7.42
CA LYS A 91 23.72 1.58 6.60
C LYS A 91 23.73 2.09 5.15
N LEU A 92 22.57 2.40 4.62
CA LEU A 92 22.40 2.97 3.28
C LEU A 92 22.59 4.50 3.27
N GLY A 93 22.82 5.13 4.41
CA GLY A 93 22.98 6.58 4.51
C GLY A 93 21.69 7.36 4.29
N VAL A 94 20.52 6.72 4.46
CA VAL A 94 19.22 7.40 4.32
C VAL A 94 18.93 8.20 5.58
N GLU A 95 18.84 9.52 5.45
CA GLU A 95 18.39 10.41 6.51
C GLU A 95 16.88 10.31 6.70
N VAL A 96 16.40 10.30 7.94
CA VAL A 96 14.98 10.10 8.23
C VAL A 96 14.42 11.19 9.14
N HIS A 97 13.49 11.99 8.62
CA HIS A 97 12.75 13.02 9.34
C HIS A 97 11.38 12.46 9.74
N GLU A 98 11.32 11.87 10.93
CA GLU A 98 10.09 11.32 11.52
C GLU A 98 9.25 12.43 12.18
N GLN A 99 7.95 12.17 12.33
CA GLN A 99 6.99 13.07 13.02
C GLN A 99 7.03 14.50 12.44
N THR A 100 7.44 14.61 11.19
CA THR A 100 7.59 15.86 10.44
C THR A 100 6.51 15.91 9.37
N ARG A 101 5.46 16.66 9.63
CA ARG A 101 4.38 16.90 8.66
C ARG A 101 4.78 18.08 7.77
N LEU A 102 4.82 17.88 6.46
CA LEU A 102 5.02 18.97 5.53
C LEU A 102 3.76 19.81 5.38
N ALA A 103 3.94 21.13 5.32
CA ALA A 103 2.88 22.10 5.07
C ALA A 103 2.76 22.43 3.57
N ARG A 104 3.90 22.59 2.88
CA ARG A 104 3.96 22.89 1.44
C ARG A 104 5.32 22.56 0.85
N LEU A 105 5.38 22.55 -0.47
CA LEU A 105 6.62 22.53 -1.24
C LEU A 105 6.80 23.86 -1.96
N GLU A 106 8.07 24.26 -2.09
CA GLU A 106 8.53 25.39 -2.89
C GLU A 106 9.67 24.91 -3.79
N ASP A 107 10.18 25.76 -4.67
CA ASP A 107 11.31 25.41 -5.52
C ASP A 107 12.53 25.04 -4.67
N GLY A 108 12.97 23.79 -4.79
CA GLY A 108 14.10 23.24 -4.05
C GLY A 108 13.93 23.12 -2.52
N MET A 109 12.73 23.36 -1.96
CA MET A 109 12.53 23.40 -0.52
C MET A 109 11.20 22.77 -0.07
N ALA A 110 11.25 21.86 0.88
CA ALA A 110 10.07 21.36 1.59
C ALA A 110 9.95 22.04 2.96
N ILE A 111 8.76 22.60 3.24
CA ILE A 111 8.49 23.37 4.46
C ILE A 111 7.59 22.56 5.36
N ALA A 112 8.06 22.26 6.55
CA ALA A 112 7.31 21.54 7.56
C ALA A 112 6.32 22.48 8.30
N ALA A 113 5.27 21.92 8.90
CA ALA A 113 4.26 22.65 9.65
C ALA A 113 4.81 23.37 10.90
N ASN A 114 5.95 22.92 11.42
CA ASN A 114 6.67 23.55 12.52
C ASN A 114 7.69 24.63 12.07
N GLY A 115 7.74 24.97 10.76
CA GLY A 115 8.64 25.94 10.17
C GLY A 115 10.02 25.38 9.78
N ALA A 116 10.34 24.12 10.08
CA ALA A 116 11.59 23.52 9.62
C ALA A 116 11.61 23.37 8.09
N THR A 117 12.78 23.52 7.50
CA THR A 117 12.96 23.44 6.04
C THR A 117 13.87 22.28 5.66
N LEU A 118 13.52 21.56 4.60
CA LEU A 118 14.26 20.45 4.05
C LEU A 118 14.57 20.75 2.58
N PRO A 119 15.84 21.09 2.26
CA PRO A 119 16.21 21.36 0.89
C PRO A 119 16.31 20.10 0.05
N PHE A 120 15.96 20.20 -1.24
CA PHE A 120 16.06 19.10 -2.20
C PHE A 120 16.36 19.59 -3.62
N ASP A 121 17.02 18.74 -4.39
CA ASP A 121 17.23 18.91 -5.84
C ASP A 121 16.21 18.07 -6.64
N LEU A 122 15.69 17.02 -6.02
CA LEU A 122 14.59 16.20 -6.53
C LEU A 122 13.72 15.75 -5.37
N SER A 123 12.40 15.96 -5.46
CA SER A 123 11.46 15.38 -4.51
C SER A 123 10.57 14.31 -5.15
N ILE A 124 10.29 13.24 -4.41
CA ILE A 124 9.49 12.09 -4.85
C ILE A 124 8.34 11.89 -3.90
N MET A 125 7.12 11.96 -4.42
CA MET A 125 5.90 11.77 -3.63
C MET A 125 5.54 10.28 -3.56
N SER A 126 5.58 9.71 -2.36
CA SER A 126 5.13 8.35 -2.06
C SER A 126 4.09 8.30 -0.94
N ALA A 127 3.57 9.46 -0.53
CA ALA A 127 2.58 9.58 0.52
C ALA A 127 1.15 9.68 -0.03
N GLY A 128 0.27 8.86 0.52
CA GLY A 128 -1.16 8.83 0.18
C GLY A 128 -1.44 8.12 -1.16
N PHE A 129 -2.49 7.31 -1.14
CA PHE A 129 -3.04 6.73 -2.37
C PHE A 129 -4.42 7.31 -2.61
N ALA A 130 -4.70 7.68 -3.85
CA ALA A 130 -6.02 8.00 -4.32
C ALA A 130 -6.41 7.08 -5.46
N VAL A 131 -7.64 6.67 -5.48
CA VAL A 131 -8.20 5.89 -6.57
C VAL A 131 -8.75 6.81 -7.67
N SER A 132 -9.02 6.22 -8.85
CA SER A 132 -9.66 6.92 -9.94
C SER A 132 -10.98 7.57 -9.51
N LYS A 133 -11.26 8.76 -10.00
CA LYS A 133 -12.55 9.44 -9.78
C LYS A 133 -13.72 8.78 -10.54
N LEU A 134 -13.44 7.84 -11.45
CA LEU A 134 -14.42 7.19 -12.32
C LEU A 134 -15.63 6.66 -11.56
N ALA A 135 -15.41 5.99 -10.42
CA ALA A 135 -16.53 5.43 -9.62
C ALA A 135 -17.44 6.53 -9.08
N ARG A 136 -16.86 7.61 -8.58
CA ARG A 136 -17.62 8.79 -8.10
C ARG A 136 -18.37 9.48 -9.24
N GLU A 137 -17.70 9.67 -10.38
CA GLU A 137 -18.29 10.29 -11.57
C GLU A 137 -19.41 9.43 -12.16
N ALA A 138 -19.33 8.11 -12.01
CA ALA A 138 -20.38 7.17 -12.36
C ALA A 138 -21.54 7.08 -11.34
N GLY A 139 -21.53 7.89 -10.28
CA GLY A 139 -22.60 7.93 -9.27
C GLY A 139 -22.56 6.78 -8.26
N LEU A 140 -21.45 6.01 -8.16
CA LEU A 140 -21.33 4.98 -7.14
C LEU A 140 -21.08 5.59 -5.77
N ALA A 141 -21.58 4.94 -4.72
CA ALA A 141 -21.25 5.28 -3.35
C ALA A 141 -19.76 5.01 -3.10
N VAL A 142 -19.04 6.04 -2.67
CA VAL A 142 -17.59 5.97 -2.42
C VAL A 142 -17.23 6.62 -1.08
N ASN A 143 -16.15 6.15 -0.45
CA ASN A 143 -15.60 6.79 0.75
C ASN A 143 -14.86 8.10 0.43
N GLY A 144 -14.29 8.73 1.47
CA GLY A 144 -13.50 9.97 1.32
C GLY A 144 -12.27 9.84 0.42
N ARG A 145 -11.74 8.62 0.20
CA ARG A 145 -10.61 8.33 -0.70
C ARG A 145 -11.06 8.04 -2.14
N GLY A 146 -12.37 7.98 -2.41
CA GLY A 146 -12.93 7.63 -3.71
C GLY A 146 -13.08 6.13 -3.94
N GLN A 147 -12.81 5.27 -2.95
CA GLN A 147 -13.00 3.82 -3.05
C GLN A 147 -14.49 3.49 -3.01
N VAL A 148 -14.93 2.59 -3.90
CA VAL A 148 -16.30 2.09 -3.93
C VAL A 148 -16.62 1.37 -2.63
N LEU A 149 -17.73 1.72 -2.00
CA LEU A 149 -18.26 0.99 -0.87
C LEU A 149 -18.89 -0.32 -1.36
N VAL A 150 -18.36 -1.44 -0.87
CA VAL A 150 -18.84 -2.76 -1.27
C VAL A 150 -19.40 -3.56 -0.09
N ASP A 151 -20.37 -4.41 -0.38
CA ASP A 151 -20.93 -5.38 0.54
C ASP A 151 -19.97 -6.59 0.75
N PRO A 152 -20.28 -7.54 1.65
CA PRO A 152 -19.46 -8.74 1.85
C PRO A 152 -19.25 -9.60 0.60
N TYR A 153 -20.05 -9.46 -0.43
CA TYR A 153 -19.94 -10.18 -1.70
C TYR A 153 -19.12 -9.42 -2.75
N LEU A 154 -18.58 -8.24 -2.39
CA LEU A 154 -17.83 -7.29 -3.23
C LEU A 154 -18.70 -6.58 -4.28
N ARG A 155 -20.01 -6.50 -4.07
CA ARG A 155 -20.95 -5.72 -4.88
C ARG A 155 -21.01 -4.28 -4.35
N SER A 156 -21.12 -3.32 -5.23
CA SER A 156 -21.34 -1.92 -4.83
C SER A 156 -22.65 -1.81 -4.04
N VAL A 157 -22.61 -1.15 -2.89
CA VAL A 157 -23.80 -0.92 -2.04
C VAL A 157 -24.85 -0.05 -2.71
N SER A 158 -24.47 0.80 -3.68
CA SER A 158 -25.38 1.67 -4.43
C SER A 158 -25.85 1.06 -5.75
N GLN A 159 -25.13 0.08 -6.31
CA GLN A 159 -25.41 -0.58 -7.57
C GLN A 159 -25.00 -2.06 -7.51
N PRO A 160 -25.89 -2.97 -7.02
CA PRO A 160 -25.53 -4.37 -6.77
C PRO A 160 -25.09 -5.17 -8.01
N ALA A 161 -25.38 -4.68 -9.21
CA ALA A 161 -24.91 -5.28 -10.46
C ALA A 161 -23.43 -4.98 -10.76
N ILE A 162 -22.79 -4.08 -9.98
CA ILE A 162 -21.40 -3.66 -10.16
C ILE A 162 -20.57 -4.23 -9.03
N TYR A 163 -19.49 -4.94 -9.39
CA TYR A 163 -18.49 -5.45 -8.46
C TYR A 163 -17.27 -4.56 -8.47
N ALA A 164 -16.65 -4.35 -7.31
CA ALA A 164 -15.40 -3.63 -7.18
C ALA A 164 -14.42 -4.38 -6.29
N ALA A 165 -13.13 -4.32 -6.66
CA ALA A 165 -12.07 -5.04 -5.96
C ALA A 165 -10.74 -4.29 -5.96
N GLY A 166 -9.82 -4.71 -5.10
CA GLY A 166 -8.49 -4.14 -4.96
C GLY A 166 -8.53 -2.73 -4.38
N ASP A 167 -7.58 -1.91 -4.80
CA ASP A 167 -7.40 -0.55 -4.26
C ASP A 167 -8.60 0.37 -4.52
N ALA A 168 -9.41 0.05 -5.53
CA ALA A 168 -10.62 0.80 -5.90
C ALA A 168 -11.82 0.54 -4.99
N ALA A 169 -11.77 -0.45 -4.11
CA ALA A 169 -12.87 -0.88 -3.26
C ALA A 169 -12.52 -0.83 -1.77
N THR A 170 -13.53 -0.63 -0.95
CA THR A 170 -13.41 -0.80 0.50
C THR A 170 -14.69 -1.40 1.06
N MET A 171 -14.54 -2.24 2.06
CA MET A 171 -15.63 -2.88 2.78
C MET A 171 -15.69 -2.23 4.16
N GLU A 172 -16.77 -1.52 4.47
CA GLU A 172 -16.96 -0.85 5.77
C GLU A 172 -17.68 -1.77 6.76
N GLU A 173 -18.61 -2.59 6.25
CA GLU A 173 -19.34 -3.55 7.04
C GLU A 173 -18.95 -4.99 6.68
N GLY A 174 -18.96 -5.88 7.66
CA GLY A 174 -18.69 -7.31 7.44
C GLY A 174 -17.22 -7.69 7.24
N CYS A 175 -16.28 -6.74 7.23
CA CYS A 175 -14.85 -7.01 7.21
C CYS A 175 -14.20 -6.65 8.56
N PRO A 176 -13.73 -7.64 9.32
CA PRO A 176 -13.13 -7.39 10.64
C PRO A 176 -11.73 -6.76 10.58
N VAL A 177 -11.19 -6.54 9.38
CA VAL A 177 -9.85 -6.00 9.17
C VAL A 177 -9.86 -4.87 8.15
N THR A 178 -9.05 -3.84 8.40
CA THR A 178 -8.80 -2.81 7.41
C THR A 178 -8.01 -3.40 6.23
N LEU A 179 -8.59 -3.36 5.04
CA LEU A 179 -7.96 -3.86 3.84
C LEU A 179 -6.87 -2.88 3.37
N ARG A 180 -5.65 -3.39 3.21
CA ARG A 180 -4.53 -2.59 2.69
C ARG A 180 -4.69 -2.37 1.19
N MET A 181 -4.37 -1.18 0.71
CA MET A 181 -4.17 -0.91 -0.72
C MET A 181 -2.85 -1.56 -1.16
N ALA A 182 -2.91 -2.81 -1.55
CA ALA A 182 -1.74 -3.62 -1.91
C ALA A 182 -2.14 -4.86 -2.72
N CYS A 183 -1.20 -5.40 -3.49
CA CYS A 183 -1.38 -6.63 -4.27
C CYS A 183 -1.85 -7.82 -3.39
N ALA A 184 -1.38 -7.89 -2.15
CA ALA A 184 -1.78 -8.92 -1.19
C ALA A 184 -3.29 -8.94 -0.91
N THR A 185 -3.98 -7.82 -1.05
CA THR A 185 -5.43 -7.68 -0.91
C THR A 185 -6.13 -7.71 -2.26
N ALA A 186 -5.56 -6.99 -3.25
CA ALA A 186 -6.18 -6.81 -4.56
C ALA A 186 -6.38 -8.13 -5.31
N LEU A 187 -5.39 -9.04 -5.27
CA LEU A 187 -5.47 -10.33 -5.97
C LEU A 187 -6.58 -11.23 -5.43
N PRO A 188 -6.67 -11.52 -4.12
CA PRO A 188 -7.78 -12.29 -3.57
C PRO A 188 -9.15 -11.66 -3.80
N MET A 189 -9.26 -10.34 -3.62
CA MET A 189 -10.52 -9.64 -3.88
C MET A 189 -10.97 -9.77 -5.33
N SER A 190 -10.04 -9.56 -6.28
CA SER A 190 -10.37 -9.62 -7.71
C SER A 190 -10.79 -11.03 -8.14
N ALA A 191 -10.08 -12.06 -7.66
CA ALA A 191 -10.43 -13.45 -7.95
C ALA A 191 -11.80 -13.80 -7.37
N HIS A 192 -12.05 -13.40 -6.11
CA HIS A 192 -13.35 -13.67 -5.47
C HIS A 192 -14.52 -12.92 -6.11
N ALA A 193 -14.30 -11.65 -6.48
CA ALA A 193 -15.31 -10.89 -7.22
C ALA A 193 -15.67 -11.56 -8.56
N ALA A 194 -14.66 -12.04 -9.31
CA ALA A 194 -14.89 -12.76 -10.55
C ALA A 194 -15.65 -14.10 -10.33
N GLU A 195 -15.34 -14.83 -9.26
CA GLU A 195 -16.09 -16.03 -8.87
C GLU A 195 -17.56 -15.69 -8.57
N ASN A 196 -17.82 -14.62 -7.81
CA ASN A 196 -19.20 -14.21 -7.49
C ASN A 196 -19.95 -13.74 -8.73
N VAL A 197 -19.34 -13.00 -9.65
CA VAL A 197 -19.92 -12.67 -10.94
C VAL A 197 -20.31 -13.95 -11.71
N ALA A 198 -19.41 -14.93 -11.77
CA ALA A 198 -19.69 -16.19 -12.45
C ALA A 198 -20.81 -17.00 -11.77
N ARG A 199 -20.93 -16.97 -10.44
CA ARG A 199 -22.01 -17.57 -9.67
C ARG A 199 -23.34 -16.90 -9.98
N THR A 200 -23.40 -15.57 -9.95
CA THR A 200 -24.61 -14.79 -10.26
C THR A 200 -25.12 -15.10 -11.67
N VAL A 201 -24.25 -15.11 -12.69
CA VAL A 201 -24.62 -15.44 -14.07
C VAL A 201 -25.17 -16.87 -14.21
N ARG A 202 -24.72 -17.80 -13.37
CA ARG A 202 -25.20 -19.21 -13.36
C ARG A 202 -26.40 -19.43 -12.44
N GLY A 203 -26.90 -18.42 -11.76
CA GLY A 203 -27.97 -18.57 -10.76
C GLY A 203 -27.55 -19.32 -9.50
N ILE A 204 -26.26 -19.35 -9.19
CA ILE A 204 -25.68 -19.97 -7.99
C ILE A 204 -25.52 -18.90 -6.90
N ALA A 205 -25.77 -19.22 -5.65
CA ALA A 205 -25.61 -18.30 -4.54
C ALA A 205 -24.16 -17.81 -4.42
N GLU A 206 -24.00 -16.50 -4.22
CA GLU A 206 -22.71 -15.87 -3.98
C GLU A 206 -22.15 -16.26 -2.61
N GLU A 207 -20.82 -16.14 -2.47
CA GLU A 207 -20.12 -16.39 -1.21
C GLU A 207 -19.53 -15.10 -0.67
N PRO A 208 -19.55 -14.86 0.66
CA PRO A 208 -18.94 -13.69 1.24
C PRO A 208 -17.40 -13.78 1.14
N PHE A 209 -16.75 -12.66 0.88
CA PHE A 209 -15.29 -12.55 0.83
C PHE A 209 -14.69 -12.79 2.21
N ARG A 210 -13.79 -13.75 2.30
CA ARG A 210 -13.04 -14.08 3.50
C ARG A 210 -11.55 -14.01 3.21
N PHE A 211 -10.86 -13.15 3.95
CA PHE A 211 -9.45 -12.90 3.75
C PHE A 211 -8.75 -12.66 5.07
N GLY A 212 -7.48 -13.05 5.15
CA GLY A 212 -6.60 -12.73 6.26
C GLY A 212 -5.17 -12.53 5.77
N TYR A 213 -4.45 -11.65 6.42
CA TYR A 213 -3.05 -11.40 6.11
C TYR A 213 -2.16 -12.52 6.66
N PHE A 214 -0.96 -12.60 6.09
CA PHE A 214 0.04 -13.59 6.50
C PHE A 214 1.42 -12.95 6.66
N VAL A 215 1.83 -12.10 5.73
CA VAL A 215 3.11 -11.41 5.73
C VAL A 215 2.99 -9.98 5.25
N ARG A 216 3.99 -9.18 5.63
CA ARG A 216 4.28 -7.87 5.09
C ARG A 216 5.75 -7.85 4.65
N CYS A 217 6.00 -7.63 3.36
CA CYS A 217 7.34 -7.66 2.79
C CYS A 217 7.78 -6.25 2.41
N ILE A 218 9.02 -5.88 2.74
CA ILE A 218 9.62 -4.59 2.41
C ILE A 218 11.01 -4.85 1.83
N SER A 219 11.29 -4.41 0.61
CA SER A 219 12.65 -4.38 0.08
C SER A 219 13.44 -3.25 0.71
N LEU A 220 14.71 -3.49 0.98
CA LEU A 220 15.63 -2.50 1.53
C LEU A 220 16.86 -2.49 0.62
N GLY A 221 16.69 -1.87 -0.54
CA GLY A 221 17.55 -2.03 -1.70
C GLY A 221 17.34 -3.39 -2.37
N ARG A 222 18.27 -3.80 -3.22
CA ARG A 222 18.21 -5.06 -3.99
C ARG A 222 18.77 -6.27 -3.28
N ARG A 223 19.54 -6.05 -2.22
CA ARG A 223 20.30 -7.11 -1.54
C ARG A 223 19.68 -7.57 -0.23
N ALA A 224 18.69 -6.84 0.27
CA ALA A 224 18.06 -7.12 1.54
C ALA A 224 16.56 -6.86 1.50
N ALA A 225 15.82 -7.60 2.31
CA ALA A 225 14.42 -7.32 2.60
C ALA A 225 14.08 -7.64 4.05
N LEU A 226 12.95 -7.12 4.48
CA LEU A 226 12.30 -7.44 5.74
C LEU A 226 10.97 -8.11 5.42
N VAL A 227 10.77 -9.33 5.89
CA VAL A 227 9.49 -10.04 5.86
C VAL A 227 8.98 -10.13 7.29
N GLN A 228 7.94 -9.37 7.60
CA GLN A 228 7.25 -9.35 8.87
C GLN A 228 6.07 -10.32 8.81
N PHE A 229 6.07 -11.35 9.64
CA PHE A 229 4.88 -12.19 9.81
C PHE A 229 3.82 -11.43 10.58
N VAL A 230 2.58 -11.54 10.09
CA VAL A 230 1.41 -10.89 10.69
C VAL A 230 0.33 -11.94 11.01
N ASP A 231 -0.64 -11.59 11.86
CA ASP A 231 -1.84 -12.38 12.02
C ASP A 231 -2.87 -12.05 10.92
N ALA A 232 -4.01 -12.75 10.90
CA ALA A 232 -5.06 -12.54 9.92
C ALA A 232 -5.59 -11.09 9.93
N ALA A 233 -5.53 -10.40 11.06
CA ALA A 233 -5.93 -9.00 11.24
C ALA A 233 -4.79 -7.99 10.96
N ASP A 234 -3.73 -8.42 10.28
CA ASP A 234 -2.54 -7.61 9.94
C ASP A 234 -1.73 -7.10 11.15
N ARG A 235 -1.92 -7.66 12.33
CA ARG A 235 -1.12 -7.28 13.50
C ARG A 235 0.23 -7.99 13.47
N PRO A 236 1.36 -7.27 13.73
CA PRO A 236 2.69 -7.85 13.61
C PRO A 236 2.92 -8.93 14.66
N ARG A 237 3.38 -10.10 14.24
CA ARG A 237 3.91 -11.15 15.10
C ARG A 237 5.38 -10.90 15.39
N ARG A 238 5.92 -11.54 16.43
CA ARG A 238 7.34 -11.38 16.83
C ARG A 238 8.35 -11.85 15.77
N TRP A 239 7.94 -12.70 14.84
CA TRP A 239 8.81 -13.32 13.85
C TRP A 239 9.03 -12.40 12.65
N VAL A 240 10.30 -12.31 12.25
CA VAL A 240 10.74 -11.59 11.05
C VAL A 240 11.81 -12.41 10.33
N LEU A 241 11.81 -12.34 8.98
CA LEU A 241 12.96 -12.76 8.18
C LEU A 241 13.61 -11.51 7.58
N THR A 242 14.94 -11.48 7.56
CA THR A 242 15.68 -10.28 7.19
C THR A 242 16.83 -10.59 6.23
N GLY A 243 17.41 -9.56 5.63
CA GLY A 243 18.59 -9.67 4.78
C GLY A 243 18.33 -10.46 3.51
N ARG A 244 19.31 -11.26 3.10
CA ARG A 244 19.24 -12.07 1.86
C ARG A 244 18.15 -13.13 1.89
N VAL A 245 17.90 -13.72 3.06
CA VAL A 245 16.80 -14.70 3.24
C VAL A 245 15.46 -14.02 3.06
N GLY A 246 15.25 -12.85 3.67
CA GLY A 246 14.05 -12.04 3.47
C GLY A 246 13.84 -11.67 2.00
N MET A 247 14.90 -11.28 1.29
CA MET A 247 14.86 -10.98 -0.14
C MET A 247 14.47 -12.21 -0.97
N TRP A 248 15.11 -13.35 -0.73
CA TRP A 248 14.78 -14.60 -1.42
C TRP A 248 13.30 -14.98 -1.23
N VAL A 249 12.78 -14.89 -0.02
CA VAL A 249 11.36 -15.15 0.27
C VAL A 249 10.45 -14.18 -0.49
N LYS A 250 10.74 -12.87 -0.45
CA LYS A 250 9.96 -11.86 -1.16
C LYS A 250 9.94 -12.11 -2.67
N GLU A 251 11.10 -12.38 -3.27
CA GLU A 251 11.19 -12.67 -4.71
C GLU A 251 10.40 -13.92 -5.11
N ASN A 252 10.43 -14.98 -4.29
CA ASN A 252 9.65 -16.18 -4.58
C ASN A 252 8.14 -15.93 -4.47
N ILE A 253 7.70 -15.10 -3.50
CA ILE A 253 6.30 -14.65 -3.43
C ILE A 253 5.91 -13.91 -4.71
N LEU A 254 6.73 -12.97 -5.19
CA LEU A 254 6.46 -12.21 -6.42
C LEU A 254 6.44 -13.11 -7.65
N ARG A 255 7.38 -14.06 -7.77
CA ARG A 255 7.39 -15.05 -8.86
C ARG A 255 6.14 -15.92 -8.84
N TRP A 256 5.72 -16.37 -7.66
CA TRP A 256 4.49 -17.14 -7.51
C TRP A 256 3.26 -16.32 -7.94
N VAL A 257 3.15 -15.06 -7.52
CA VAL A 257 2.08 -14.15 -7.94
C VAL A 257 2.05 -14.02 -9.47
N MET A 258 3.19 -13.76 -10.11
CA MET A 258 3.27 -13.64 -11.57
C MET A 258 2.91 -14.94 -12.28
N SER A 259 3.35 -16.08 -11.76
CA SER A 259 3.02 -17.39 -12.31
C SER A 259 1.53 -17.70 -12.17
N SER A 260 0.89 -17.33 -11.05
CA SER A 260 -0.53 -17.53 -10.85
C SER A 260 -1.37 -16.73 -11.85
N LEU A 261 -1.03 -15.46 -12.08
CA LEU A 261 -1.69 -14.60 -13.08
C LEU A 261 -1.56 -15.16 -14.52
N HIS A 262 -0.40 -15.72 -14.87
CA HIS A 262 -0.23 -16.39 -16.17
C HIS A 262 -1.03 -17.71 -16.27
N GLY A 263 -1.13 -18.44 -15.15
CA GLY A 263 -1.89 -19.69 -15.07
C GLY A 263 -3.41 -19.48 -15.24
N GLU A 264 -3.94 -18.38 -14.72
CA GLU A 264 -5.38 -18.06 -14.77
C GLU A 264 -5.92 -17.84 -16.19
N LYS A 265 -5.08 -17.49 -17.15
CA LYS A 265 -5.46 -17.47 -18.57
C LYS A 265 -5.94 -18.83 -19.09
N ARG A 266 -5.58 -19.93 -18.42
CA ARG A 266 -5.89 -21.30 -18.83
C ARG A 266 -6.88 -22.00 -17.90
N ARG A 267 -6.87 -21.68 -16.61
CA ARG A 267 -7.77 -22.24 -15.58
C ARG A 267 -7.93 -21.26 -14.44
N ALA A 268 -9.14 -21.09 -13.90
CA ALA A 268 -9.37 -20.35 -12.66
C ALA A 268 -8.74 -21.12 -11.48
N THR A 269 -7.46 -20.91 -11.23
CA THR A 269 -6.67 -21.68 -10.25
C THR A 269 -6.02 -20.81 -9.17
N TYR A 270 -6.38 -19.52 -9.09
CA TYR A 270 -5.82 -18.67 -8.07
C TYR A 270 -6.26 -19.16 -6.68
N MET A 271 -5.32 -19.78 -5.96
CA MET A 271 -5.52 -20.20 -4.58
C MET A 271 -4.87 -19.18 -3.65
N TRP A 272 -5.64 -18.57 -2.78
CA TRP A 272 -5.13 -17.81 -1.65
C TRP A 272 -5.52 -18.52 -0.35
N PRO A 273 -4.75 -18.32 0.74
CA PRO A 273 -5.16 -18.81 2.05
C PRO A 273 -6.48 -18.15 2.44
N ARG A 274 -7.56 -18.92 2.44
CA ARG A 274 -8.83 -18.52 3.03
C ARG A 274 -8.70 -18.62 4.55
N LEU A 275 -7.84 -17.80 5.13
CA LEU A 275 -7.69 -17.74 6.57
C LEU A 275 -9.04 -17.32 7.14
N GLN A 276 -9.59 -18.17 7.97
CA GLN A 276 -10.81 -17.82 8.70
C GLN A 276 -10.45 -16.59 9.55
N SER A 277 -10.95 -15.44 9.15
CA SER A 277 -11.06 -14.33 10.07
C SER A 277 -11.84 -14.84 11.26
N ALA A 278 -11.32 -14.69 12.47
CA ALA A 278 -12.10 -14.91 13.66
C ALA A 278 -13.27 -13.91 13.59
N ALA A 279 -14.37 -14.36 13.02
CA ALA A 279 -15.62 -13.62 13.01
C ALA A 279 -16.01 -13.50 14.49
N ALA A 280 -15.95 -12.29 15.01
CA ALA A 280 -16.73 -12.00 16.20
C ALA A 280 -18.18 -12.32 15.83
N PRO A 281 -18.89 -13.14 16.64
CA PRO A 281 -20.28 -13.41 16.36
C PRO A 281 -21.00 -12.07 16.32
N LEU A 282 -21.76 -11.84 15.24
CA LEU A 282 -22.71 -10.75 15.15
C LEU A 282 -23.53 -10.80 16.43
N ARG A 283 -23.44 -9.76 17.27
CA ARG A 283 -24.40 -9.59 18.36
C ARG A 283 -25.75 -9.48 17.71
N GLU A 284 -26.56 -10.54 17.83
CA GLU A 284 -27.97 -10.45 17.59
C GLU A 284 -28.49 -9.28 18.40
N THR A 285 -28.91 -8.24 17.71
CA THR A 285 -29.72 -7.17 18.30
C THR A 285 -31.00 -7.83 18.78
N GLN A 286 -31.07 -8.08 20.09
CA GLN A 286 -32.32 -8.44 20.75
C GLN A 286 -33.31 -7.30 20.45
N THR A 287 -34.19 -7.55 19.53
CA THR A 287 -35.44 -6.80 19.43
C THR A 287 -36.22 -7.08 20.70
N GLY A 288 -36.01 -6.24 21.71
CA GLY A 288 -36.80 -6.20 22.92
C GLY A 288 -38.23 -5.77 22.54
N GLY A 289 -39.13 -6.69 22.67
CA GLY A 289 -40.54 -6.40 22.55
C GLY A 289 -40.98 -5.38 23.56
N LEU A 290 -41.68 -4.35 23.10
CA LEU A 290 -42.54 -3.50 23.90
C LEU A 290 -43.91 -4.22 24.01
N GLN A 291 -44.21 -4.65 25.21
CA GLN A 291 -45.59 -4.79 25.67
C GLN A 291 -46.00 -3.50 26.35
#